data_96ca8e5ecc52d9a20f6dfe2774af34ee
#
_entry.id   96ca8e5ecc52d9a20f6dfe2774af34ee
#
_cell.length_a   1.000
_cell.length_b   1.000
_cell.length_c   1.000
_cell.angle_alpha   90.00
_cell.angle_beta   90.00
_cell.angle_gamma   90.00
#
_symmetry.space_group_name_H-M   'P 1'
#
loop_
_entity.id
_entity.type
_entity.pdbx_description
1 polymer ?
#
loop_
_entity_poly.entity_id
_entity_poly.type
_entity_poly.pdbx_seq_one_letter_code
_entity_poly.pdbx_strand_id
1 'polypeptide(L)'
;MEEINYLLGFKNMHIIQRTDMFTFSLDTVLLANFCSITKDVKEIVDFGTNNAAIPLLLSRRTKKHITGIEIQKEAVEVAKKSVAINKLENQISIVHADIKDYAENHKSSVKMIVCNPPFFKVDEESNVNDNEYLRIARHEIAINLEGIIKAAI
;
A
#
# COMPACT_ATOMS: atom_id res chain seq x y z
N MET A 1 17.38 -8.60 -1.77
CA MET A 1 18.29 -7.51 -1.30
C MET A 1 17.47 -6.24 -1.17
N GLU A 2 17.67 -5.46 -0.09
CA GLU A 2 17.00 -4.17 0.08
C GLU A 2 17.82 -3.06 -0.62
N GLU A 3 17.14 -2.19 -1.33
CA GLU A 3 17.72 -1.04 -2.03
C GLU A 3 16.97 0.23 -1.61
N ILE A 4 17.73 1.30 -1.42
CA ILE A 4 17.15 2.64 -1.14
C ILE A 4 17.12 3.41 -2.44
N ASN A 5 15.93 3.75 -2.89
CA ASN A 5 15.70 4.50 -4.11
C ASN A 5 15.05 5.85 -3.79
N TYR A 6 15.18 6.81 -4.69
CA TYR A 6 14.36 8.02 -4.63
C TYR A 6 12.92 7.72 -5.02
N LEU A 7 11.98 8.27 -4.28
CA LEU A 7 10.58 8.23 -4.67
C LEU A 7 10.38 9.05 -5.95
N LEU A 8 9.76 8.46 -6.97
CA LEU A 8 9.67 9.03 -8.30
C LEU A 8 9.11 10.47 -8.26
N GLY A 9 9.84 11.41 -8.82
CA GLY A 9 9.50 12.84 -8.82
C GLY A 9 9.93 13.64 -7.60
N PHE A 10 10.51 12.99 -6.55
CA PHE A 10 10.88 13.66 -5.31
C PHE A 10 12.32 13.31 -4.89
N LYS A 11 13.26 14.22 -5.14
CA LYS A 11 14.70 14.04 -4.83
C LYS A 11 15.02 13.92 -3.34
N ASN A 12 14.12 14.33 -2.46
CA ASN A 12 14.30 14.34 -1.01
C ASN A 12 13.40 13.35 -0.26
N MET A 13 12.77 12.42 -0.98
CA MET A 13 12.03 11.30 -0.41
C MET A 13 12.63 9.99 -0.87
N HIS A 14 12.75 9.06 0.05
CA HIS A 14 13.32 7.75 -0.20
C HIS A 14 12.28 6.66 -0.01
N ILE A 15 12.45 5.58 -0.72
CA ILE A 15 11.66 4.37 -0.56
C ILE A 15 12.59 3.17 -0.53
N ILE A 16 12.31 2.24 0.36
CA ILE A 16 13.05 0.97 0.39
C ILE A 16 12.29 -0.04 -0.46
N GLN A 17 13.01 -0.68 -1.36
CA GLN A 17 12.48 -1.72 -2.25
C GLN A 17 13.31 -2.98 -2.11
N ARG A 18 12.68 -4.12 -2.33
CA ARG A 18 13.35 -5.41 -2.42
C ARG A 18 13.17 -5.96 -3.83
N THR A 19 14.24 -6.53 -4.37
CA THR A 19 14.25 -7.09 -5.73
C THR A 19 13.35 -8.32 -5.89
N ASP A 20 13.01 -8.98 -4.78
CA ASP A 20 12.14 -10.15 -4.71
C ASP A 20 10.68 -9.81 -4.36
N MET A 21 10.33 -8.53 -4.25
CA MET A 21 8.99 -8.03 -3.94
C MET A 21 8.44 -7.16 -5.06
N PHE A 22 7.14 -6.83 -5.00
CA PHE A 22 6.57 -5.84 -5.91
C PHE A 22 7.20 -4.48 -5.66
N THR A 23 7.69 -3.87 -6.73
CA THR A 23 8.14 -2.47 -6.72
C THR A 23 6.96 -1.57 -7.10
N PHE A 24 6.98 -0.32 -6.60
CA PHE A 24 5.97 0.64 -7.03
C PHE A 24 6.17 1.00 -8.52
N SER A 25 5.07 1.28 -9.20
CA SER A 25 5.03 1.60 -10.62
C SER A 25 4.53 3.01 -10.86
N LEU A 26 4.50 3.42 -12.13
CA LEU A 26 3.89 4.69 -12.54
C LEU A 26 2.41 4.78 -12.11
N ASP A 27 1.68 3.66 -12.14
CA ASP A 27 0.27 3.61 -11.71
C ASP A 27 0.10 4.03 -10.25
N THR A 28 1.04 3.64 -9.37
CA THR A 28 1.08 4.07 -7.97
C THR A 28 1.16 5.59 -7.86
N VAL A 29 2.02 6.22 -8.66
CA VAL A 29 2.20 7.67 -8.68
C VAL A 29 0.95 8.37 -9.23
N LEU A 30 0.38 7.85 -10.32
CA LEU A 30 -0.84 8.37 -10.93
C LEU A 30 -2.02 8.28 -9.97
N LEU A 31 -2.20 7.13 -9.29
CA LEU A 31 -3.25 6.93 -8.31
C LEU A 31 -3.13 7.92 -7.16
N ALA A 32 -1.94 8.06 -6.56
CA ALA A 32 -1.71 9.01 -5.48
C ALA A 32 -2.00 10.47 -5.91
N ASN A 33 -1.74 10.83 -7.17
CA ASN A 33 -2.07 12.15 -7.71
C ASN A 33 -3.56 12.31 -8.04
N PHE A 34 -4.24 11.25 -8.45
CA PHE A 34 -5.67 11.24 -8.74
C PHE A 34 -6.53 11.44 -7.50
N CYS A 35 -6.05 11.03 -6.33
CA CYS A 35 -6.77 11.14 -5.06
C CYS A 35 -7.25 12.59 -4.77
N SER A 36 -8.54 12.78 -4.54
CA SER A 36 -9.13 14.05 -4.13
C SER A 36 -9.27 14.11 -2.60
N ILE A 37 -8.32 14.76 -1.93
CA ILE A 37 -8.30 14.86 -0.46
C ILE A 37 -9.09 16.09 -0.02
N THR A 38 -10.37 15.91 0.23
CA THR A 38 -11.27 16.99 0.66
C THR A 38 -11.08 17.34 2.14
N LYS A 39 -11.68 18.46 2.60
CA LYS A 39 -11.51 18.93 4.00
C LYS A 39 -12.13 17.98 5.03
N ASP A 40 -13.17 17.27 4.66
CA ASP A 40 -13.89 16.33 5.53
C ASP A 40 -13.21 14.95 5.66
N VAL A 41 -12.23 14.62 4.82
CA VAL A 41 -11.34 13.48 5.02
C VAL A 41 -10.49 13.75 6.25
N LYS A 42 -10.61 12.94 7.28
CA LYS A 42 -9.80 13.05 8.52
C LYS A 42 -8.59 12.13 8.48
N GLU A 43 -8.79 10.95 7.96
CA GLU A 43 -7.79 9.88 7.83
C GLU A 43 -7.91 9.24 6.45
N ILE A 44 -6.79 8.71 5.96
CA ILE A 44 -6.69 7.97 4.70
C ILE A 44 -6.20 6.57 5.02
N VAL A 45 -6.82 5.55 4.43
CA VAL A 45 -6.37 4.16 4.56
C VAL A 45 -5.93 3.66 3.19
N ASP A 46 -4.75 3.05 3.13
CA ASP A 46 -4.19 2.41 1.93
C ASP A 46 -4.23 0.90 2.09
N PHE A 47 -5.07 0.22 1.30
CA PHE A 47 -5.23 -1.22 1.31
C PHE A 47 -4.19 -1.91 0.43
N GLY A 48 -3.39 -2.80 1.01
CA GLY A 48 -2.27 -3.45 0.33
C GLY A 48 -1.10 -2.49 0.12
N THR A 49 -0.66 -1.84 1.20
CA THR A 49 0.31 -0.72 1.13
C THR A 49 1.69 -1.13 0.62
N ASN A 50 2.02 -2.41 0.65
CA ASN A 50 3.31 -2.98 0.27
C ASN A 50 4.47 -2.21 0.95
N ASN A 51 5.33 -1.53 0.23
CA ASN A 51 6.48 -0.75 0.72
C ASN A 51 6.15 0.69 1.12
N ALA A 52 4.87 1.03 1.29
CA ALA A 52 4.32 2.34 1.65
C ALA A 52 4.48 3.44 0.59
N ALA A 53 4.60 3.10 -0.69
CA ALA A 53 4.75 4.09 -1.76
C ALA A 53 3.59 5.09 -1.81
N ILE A 54 2.33 4.63 -1.74
CA ILE A 54 1.13 5.50 -1.75
C ILE A 54 1.10 6.40 -0.50
N PRO A 55 1.24 5.91 0.74
CA PRO A 55 1.33 6.75 1.92
C PRO A 55 2.41 7.84 1.83
N LEU A 56 3.60 7.50 1.36
CA LEU A 56 4.69 8.47 1.17
C LEU A 56 4.32 9.55 0.15
N LEU A 57 3.75 9.19 -0.99
CA LEU A 57 3.30 10.15 -2.01
C LEU A 57 2.18 11.06 -1.48
N LEU A 58 1.19 10.50 -0.78
CA LEU A 58 0.10 11.25 -0.20
C LEU A 58 0.56 12.20 0.92
N SER A 59 1.56 11.83 1.71
CA SER A 59 2.11 12.70 2.76
C SER A 59 2.65 14.03 2.24
N ARG A 60 2.99 14.10 0.94
CA ARG A 60 3.38 15.35 0.26
C ARG A 60 2.20 16.29 -0.01
N ARG A 61 1.00 15.73 -0.06
CA ARG A 61 -0.23 16.44 -0.45
C ARG A 61 -1.11 16.81 0.74
N THR A 62 -0.89 16.17 1.89
CA THR A 62 -1.70 16.39 3.09
C THR A 62 -0.88 16.18 4.37
N LYS A 63 -1.37 16.74 5.47
CA LYS A 63 -0.88 16.47 6.85
C LYS A 63 -1.80 15.55 7.64
N LYS A 64 -2.83 15.00 6.99
CA LYS A 64 -3.75 14.05 7.62
C LYS A 64 -3.03 12.74 7.91
N HIS A 65 -3.53 12.00 8.89
CA HIS A 65 -2.99 10.67 9.19
C HIS A 65 -3.28 9.70 8.05
N ILE A 66 -2.33 8.80 7.77
CA ILE A 66 -2.41 7.80 6.71
C ILE A 66 -2.06 6.45 7.33
N THR A 67 -2.97 5.48 7.18
CA THR A 67 -2.77 4.12 7.67
C THR A 67 -2.60 3.17 6.47
N GLY A 68 -1.45 2.54 6.36
CA GLY A 68 -1.20 1.48 5.38
C GLY A 68 -1.48 0.11 5.98
N ILE A 69 -2.34 -0.68 5.34
CA ILE A 69 -2.66 -2.06 5.73
C ILE A 69 -1.93 -3.02 4.81
N GLU A 70 -1.24 -3.99 5.39
CA GLU A 70 -0.49 -4.99 4.64
C GLU A 70 -0.54 -6.34 5.36
N ILE A 71 -0.83 -7.39 4.61
CA ILE A 71 -0.95 -8.75 5.14
C ILE A 71 0.39 -9.46 5.22
N GLN A 72 1.35 -9.11 4.36
CA GLN A 72 2.65 -9.75 4.32
C GLN A 72 3.59 -9.11 5.34
N LYS A 73 4.01 -9.88 6.34
CA LYS A 73 4.87 -9.40 7.43
C LYS A 73 6.15 -8.73 6.93
N GLU A 74 6.79 -9.29 5.94
CA GLU A 74 8.05 -8.77 5.38
C GLU A 74 7.83 -7.45 4.64
N ALA A 75 6.69 -7.28 3.95
CA ALA A 75 6.32 -6.01 3.33
C ALA A 75 6.04 -4.94 4.38
N VAL A 76 5.38 -5.30 5.48
CA VAL A 76 5.19 -4.43 6.65
C VAL A 76 6.52 -3.89 7.19
N GLU A 77 7.54 -4.75 7.32
CA GLU A 77 8.86 -4.32 7.81
C GLU A 77 9.55 -3.37 6.82
N VAL A 78 9.46 -3.63 5.51
CA VAL A 78 9.97 -2.73 4.48
C VAL A 78 9.22 -1.40 4.47
N ALA A 79 7.89 -1.43 4.60
CA ALA A 79 7.05 -0.23 4.69
C ALA A 79 7.43 0.65 5.90
N LYS A 80 7.57 0.04 7.08
CA LYS A 80 8.00 0.76 8.29
C LYS A 80 9.37 1.42 8.12
N LYS A 81 10.33 0.73 7.52
CA LYS A 81 11.65 1.29 7.22
C LYS A 81 11.54 2.46 6.23
N SER A 82 10.68 2.33 5.20
CA SER A 82 10.42 3.42 4.24
C SER A 82 9.81 4.65 4.91
N VAL A 83 8.90 4.47 5.86
CA VAL A 83 8.33 5.57 6.66
C VAL A 83 9.40 6.21 7.54
N ALA A 84 10.20 5.41 8.25
CA ALA A 84 11.21 5.87 9.19
C ALA A 84 12.34 6.66 8.52
N ILE A 85 12.84 6.23 7.36
CA ILE A 85 13.90 6.95 6.63
C ILE A 85 13.46 8.36 6.20
N ASN A 86 12.14 8.57 6.03
CA ASN A 86 11.55 9.87 5.71
C ASN A 86 11.09 10.65 6.96
N LYS A 87 11.24 10.09 8.17
CA LYS A 87 10.81 10.71 9.45
C LYS A 87 9.31 11.04 9.47
N LEU A 88 8.49 10.11 8.99
CA LEU A 88 7.03 10.27 8.84
C LEU A 88 6.22 9.38 9.80
N GLU A 89 6.84 8.80 10.84
CA GLU A 89 6.19 7.89 11.78
C GLU A 89 5.03 8.54 12.55
N ASN A 90 5.06 9.86 12.70
CA ASN A 90 3.97 10.63 13.33
C ASN A 90 2.78 10.85 12.41
N GLN A 91 2.93 10.63 11.09
CA GLN A 91 1.88 10.84 10.10
C GLN A 91 1.41 9.54 9.45
N ILE A 92 2.29 8.55 9.32
CA ILE A 92 2.02 7.30 8.62
C ILE A 92 2.17 6.13 9.60
N SER A 93 1.10 5.36 9.76
CA SER A 93 1.10 4.09 10.49
C SER A 93 1.03 2.91 9.54
N ILE A 94 1.79 1.85 9.80
CA ILE A 94 1.74 0.60 9.03
C ILE A 94 1.20 -0.49 9.93
N VAL A 95 0.10 -1.11 9.52
CA VAL A 95 -0.61 -2.15 10.26
C VAL A 95 -0.47 -3.48 9.52
N HIS A 96 -0.02 -4.50 10.24
CA HIS A 96 0.01 -5.88 9.75
C HIS A 96 -1.37 -6.51 9.99
N ALA A 97 -2.18 -6.57 8.96
CA ALA A 97 -3.54 -7.14 9.04
C ALA A 97 -4.06 -7.56 7.66
N ASP A 98 -5.02 -8.49 7.65
CA ASP A 98 -5.91 -8.68 6.51
C ASP A 98 -6.86 -7.47 6.43
N ILE A 99 -7.11 -6.95 5.21
CA ILE A 99 -8.01 -5.80 5.03
C ILE A 99 -9.44 -6.08 5.43
N LYS A 100 -9.91 -7.33 5.36
CA LYS A 100 -11.25 -7.73 5.83
C LYS A 100 -11.34 -7.59 7.36
N ASP A 101 -10.36 -8.15 8.06
CA ASP A 101 -10.30 -8.09 9.53
C ASP A 101 -10.16 -6.64 10.01
N TYR A 102 -9.35 -5.84 9.30
CA TYR A 102 -9.22 -4.42 9.60
C TYR A 102 -10.55 -3.69 9.41
N ALA A 103 -11.23 -3.90 8.29
CA ALA A 103 -12.50 -3.26 7.96
C ALA A 103 -13.61 -3.63 8.96
N GLU A 104 -13.70 -4.90 9.39
CA GLU A 104 -14.68 -5.34 10.38
C GLU A 104 -14.55 -4.58 11.71
N ASN A 105 -13.32 -4.25 12.11
CA ASN A 105 -13.03 -3.53 13.35
C ASN A 105 -13.09 -1.98 13.21
N HIS A 106 -13.20 -1.45 11.98
CA HIS A 106 -13.15 -0.01 11.70
C HIS A 106 -14.32 0.48 10.84
N LYS A 107 -15.49 -0.15 10.98
CA LYS A 107 -16.69 0.17 10.17
C LYS A 107 -17.05 1.64 10.25
N SER A 108 -17.29 2.23 9.08
CA SER A 108 -17.73 3.62 8.90
C SER A 108 -16.84 4.70 9.55
N SER A 109 -15.58 4.37 9.84
CA SER A 109 -14.65 5.30 10.51
C SER A 109 -13.84 6.15 9.53
N VAL A 110 -13.67 5.69 8.29
CA VAL A 110 -12.76 6.28 7.29
C VAL A 110 -13.55 6.78 6.07
N LYS A 111 -13.26 8.01 5.61
CA LYS A 111 -13.90 8.60 4.43
C LYS A 111 -13.10 8.44 3.14
N MET A 112 -11.87 7.98 3.22
CA MET A 112 -11.02 7.82 2.05
C MET A 112 -10.19 6.55 2.18
N ILE A 113 -10.41 5.64 1.25
CA ILE A 113 -9.64 4.42 1.08
C ILE A 113 -8.97 4.48 -0.29
N VAL A 114 -7.72 4.12 -0.34
CA VAL A 114 -6.94 3.97 -1.57
C VAL A 114 -6.51 2.52 -1.68
N CYS A 115 -6.48 1.98 -2.87
CA CYS A 115 -6.00 0.63 -3.13
C CYS A 115 -5.42 0.56 -4.53
N ASN A 116 -4.22 0.02 -4.66
CA ASN A 116 -3.59 -0.33 -5.94
C ASN A 116 -3.42 -1.85 -6.02
N PRO A 117 -4.50 -2.61 -6.30
CA PRO A 117 -4.44 -4.06 -6.30
C PRO A 117 -3.63 -4.56 -7.50
N PRO A 118 -3.00 -5.75 -7.41
CA PRO A 118 -2.35 -6.36 -8.57
C PRO A 118 -3.41 -6.71 -9.64
N PHE A 119 -3.15 -6.30 -10.87
CA PHE A 119 -4.08 -6.40 -12.01
C PHE A 119 -4.11 -7.77 -12.69
N PHE A 120 -3.35 -8.75 -12.22
CA PHE A 120 -3.23 -10.02 -12.90
C PHE A 120 -4.26 -11.03 -12.39
N LYS A 121 -5.17 -11.47 -13.27
CA LYS A 121 -5.84 -12.75 -13.09
C LYS A 121 -4.79 -13.83 -13.08
N VAL A 122 -4.77 -14.65 -12.05
CA VAL A 122 -4.00 -15.90 -12.07
C VAL A 122 -4.81 -16.87 -12.93
N ASP A 123 -4.51 -16.95 -14.23
CA ASP A 123 -4.92 -18.09 -15.03
C ASP A 123 -4.05 -19.28 -14.63
N GLU A 124 -4.65 -20.47 -14.52
CA GLU A 124 -3.97 -21.71 -14.10
C GLU A 124 -2.77 -22.09 -14.99
N GLU A 125 -2.62 -21.46 -16.15
CA GLU A 125 -1.52 -21.64 -17.11
C GLU A 125 -0.41 -20.58 -17.03
N SER A 126 -0.51 -19.57 -16.14
CA SER A 126 0.56 -18.60 -16.02
C SER A 126 1.77 -19.26 -15.36
N ASN A 127 2.90 -19.29 -16.08
CA ASN A 127 4.19 -19.76 -15.60
C ASN A 127 4.43 -19.18 -14.20
N VAL A 128 4.29 -20.05 -13.20
CA VAL A 128 4.57 -19.72 -11.81
C VAL A 128 6.09 -19.59 -11.73
N ASN A 129 6.59 -18.38 -11.94
CA ASN A 129 7.95 -18.07 -11.55
C ASN A 129 8.08 -18.42 -10.07
N ASP A 130 9.13 -19.17 -9.72
CA ASP A 130 9.43 -19.76 -8.41
C ASP A 130 9.58 -18.77 -7.25
N ASN A 131 9.12 -17.54 -7.39
CA ASN A 131 9.15 -16.58 -6.33
C ASN A 131 7.87 -16.70 -5.48
N GLU A 132 7.98 -17.42 -4.38
CA GLU A 132 6.92 -17.66 -3.40
C GLU A 132 6.24 -16.36 -2.92
N TYR A 133 7.00 -15.28 -2.85
CA TYR A 133 6.53 -13.95 -2.48
C TYR A 133 5.53 -13.37 -3.49
N LEU A 134 5.85 -13.48 -4.77
CA LEU A 134 4.96 -13.03 -5.85
C LEU A 134 3.74 -13.94 -5.95
N ARG A 135 3.89 -15.23 -5.65
CA ARG A 135 2.78 -16.18 -5.59
C ARG A 135 1.82 -15.88 -4.44
N ILE A 136 2.36 -15.63 -3.24
CA ILE A 136 1.58 -15.25 -2.07
C ILE A 136 0.88 -13.91 -2.30
N ALA A 137 1.60 -12.91 -2.80
CA ALA A 137 1.01 -11.63 -3.16
C ALA A 137 -0.12 -11.76 -4.19
N ARG A 138 0.00 -12.66 -5.16
CA ARG A 138 -1.05 -12.94 -6.14
C ARG A 138 -2.22 -13.73 -5.57
N HIS A 139 -1.99 -14.65 -4.62
CA HIS A 139 -3.03 -15.45 -3.97
C HIS A 139 -3.69 -14.74 -2.79
N GLU A 140 -2.96 -14.00 -2.00
CA GLU A 140 -3.47 -13.31 -0.81
C GLU A 140 -4.15 -11.99 -1.16
N ILE A 141 -3.75 -11.34 -2.24
CA ILE A 141 -4.47 -10.20 -2.84
C ILE A 141 -5.59 -10.68 -3.78
N ALA A 142 -5.87 -11.97 -3.85
CA ALA A 142 -7.12 -12.49 -4.43
C ALA A 142 -8.38 -12.11 -3.60
N ILE A 143 -8.33 -10.99 -2.88
CA ILE A 143 -9.54 -10.22 -2.69
C ILE A 143 -9.88 -9.69 -4.08
N ASN A 144 -10.86 -10.34 -4.70
CA ASN A 144 -11.45 -9.82 -5.91
C ASN A 144 -11.96 -8.40 -5.65
N LEU A 145 -12.16 -7.62 -6.69
CA LEU A 145 -12.64 -6.24 -6.58
C LEU A 145 -13.88 -6.12 -5.66
N GLU A 146 -14.76 -7.12 -5.67
CA GLU A 146 -15.94 -7.19 -4.81
C GLU A 146 -15.56 -7.24 -3.31
N GLY A 147 -14.53 -7.99 -2.95
CA GLY A 147 -14.04 -8.06 -1.57
C GLY A 147 -13.42 -6.75 -1.10
N ILE A 148 -12.68 -6.05 -1.97
CA ILE A 148 -12.13 -4.71 -1.68
C ILE A 148 -13.29 -3.72 -1.45
N ILE A 149 -14.29 -3.72 -2.33
CA ILE A 149 -15.46 -2.84 -2.20
C ILE A 149 -16.21 -3.15 -0.90
N LYS A 150 -16.44 -4.42 -0.57
CA LYS A 150 -17.11 -4.81 0.68
C LYS A 150 -16.34 -4.38 1.93
N ALA A 151 -15.01 -4.43 1.88
CA ALA A 151 -14.17 -3.96 2.98
C ALA A 151 -14.14 -2.42 3.08
N ALA A 152 -14.47 -1.70 2.01
CA ALA A 152 -14.44 -0.24 1.96
C ALA A 152 -15.78 0.41 2.35
N ILE A 153 -16.88 -0.36 2.48
CA ILE A 153 -18.22 0.12 2.84
C ILE A 153 -18.47 -0.03 4.34
#